data_676ac65562b9a85c09a7401922d79af7
#
_entry.id   676ac65562b9a85c09a7401922d79af7
#
_cell.length_a   1.000
_cell.length_b   1.000
_cell.length_c   1.000
_cell.angle_alpha   90.00
_cell.angle_beta   90.00
_cell.angle_gamma   90.00
#
_symmetry.space_group_name_H-M   'P 1'
#
loop_
_entity.id
_entity.type
_entity.pdbx_description
1 polymer ?
#
loop_
_entity_poly.entity_id
_entity_poly.type
_entity_poly.pdbx_seq_one_letter_code
_entity_poly.pdbx_strand_id
1 'polypeptide(L)'
;IAGVLATKPEYLILDEPIAGLDPLGREAFLQLITELNRGGMTILMVSHNADCLGAYAQRLLVLEDGKLVRDGTPEEIYADLDWMRARRLGVPQSRTAAALLKQGGLDIPQDIASYDALLAAVLRAKGGGRP
;
A
#
# COMPACT_ATOMS: atom_id res chain seq x y z
N ILE A 1 -0.39 -8.64 20.36
CA ILE A 1 0.68 -7.66 20.01
C ILE A 1 1.28 -7.03 21.26
N ALA A 2 0.49 -6.54 22.24
CA ALA A 2 1.01 -5.87 23.44
C ALA A 2 2.09 -6.68 24.19
N GLY A 3 1.88 -8.00 24.35
CA GLY A 3 2.86 -8.87 25.01
C GLY A 3 4.19 -8.99 24.26
N VAL A 4 4.16 -8.97 22.93
CA VAL A 4 5.38 -9.00 22.10
C VAL A 4 6.10 -7.66 22.16
N LEU A 5 5.37 -6.55 22.11
CA LEU A 5 5.95 -5.20 22.18
C LEU A 5 6.59 -4.91 23.55
N ALA A 6 6.10 -5.54 24.61
CA ALA A 6 6.69 -5.42 25.95
C ALA A 6 8.15 -5.90 26.02
N THR A 7 8.57 -6.79 25.11
CA THR A 7 9.97 -7.27 25.01
C THR A 7 10.88 -6.31 24.24
N LYS A 8 10.35 -5.20 23.69
CA LYS A 8 11.09 -4.21 22.88
C LYS A 8 11.89 -4.85 21.76
N PRO A 9 11.26 -5.63 20.86
CA PRO A 9 11.97 -6.31 19.78
C PRO A 9 12.49 -5.29 18.74
N GLU A 10 13.62 -5.58 18.12
CA GLU A 10 14.16 -4.82 16.98
C GLU A 10 13.39 -5.12 15.69
N TYR A 11 12.86 -6.34 15.58
CA TYR A 11 12.14 -6.86 14.41
C TYR A 11 10.76 -7.35 14.81
N LEU A 12 9.74 -6.94 14.08
CA LEU A 12 8.36 -7.38 14.28
C LEU A 12 7.84 -8.01 12.99
N ILE A 13 7.44 -9.28 13.08
CA ILE A 13 6.85 -10.01 11.95
C ILE A 13 5.35 -10.17 12.21
N LEU A 14 4.53 -9.77 11.27
CA LEU A 14 3.07 -9.75 11.34
C LEU A 14 2.49 -10.50 10.14
N ASP A 15 1.64 -11.48 10.42
CA ASP A 15 0.92 -12.23 9.39
C ASP A 15 -0.56 -11.86 9.44
N GLU A 16 -1.07 -11.29 8.33
CA GLU A 16 -2.44 -10.79 8.16
C GLU A 16 -3.00 -9.99 9.36
N PRO A 17 -2.26 -9.01 9.90
CA PRO A 17 -2.57 -8.42 11.21
C PRO A 17 -3.84 -7.57 11.21
N ILE A 18 -4.33 -7.15 10.04
CA ILE A 18 -5.54 -6.33 9.89
C ILE A 18 -6.79 -7.16 9.53
N ALA A 19 -6.63 -8.47 9.36
CA ALA A 19 -7.75 -9.36 9.06
C ALA A 19 -8.74 -9.38 10.23
N GLY A 20 -10.02 -9.19 9.92
CA GLY A 20 -11.10 -9.19 10.92
C GLY A 20 -11.23 -7.92 11.77
N LEU A 21 -10.38 -6.91 11.57
CA LEU A 21 -10.54 -5.61 12.22
C LEU A 21 -11.61 -4.77 11.49
N ASP A 22 -12.40 -4.05 12.27
CA ASP A 22 -13.25 -3.00 11.74
C ASP A 22 -12.42 -1.83 11.17
N PRO A 23 -13.01 -0.89 10.42
CA PRO A 23 -12.26 0.20 9.80
C PRO A 23 -11.46 1.06 10.81
N LEU A 24 -12.04 1.36 11.98
CA LEU A 24 -11.38 2.17 13.01
C LEU A 24 -10.24 1.41 13.67
N GLY A 25 -10.45 0.14 14.00
CA GLY A 25 -9.41 -0.73 14.56
C GLY A 25 -8.24 -0.93 13.59
N ARG A 26 -8.54 -1.04 12.28
CA ARG A 26 -7.51 -1.13 11.24
C ARG A 26 -6.66 0.14 11.17
N GLU A 27 -7.30 1.30 11.16
CA GLU A 27 -6.60 2.58 11.12
C GLU A 27 -5.72 2.78 12.35
N ALA A 28 -6.26 2.57 13.55
CA ALA A 28 -5.51 2.66 14.80
C ALA A 28 -4.31 1.71 14.83
N PHE A 29 -4.48 0.48 14.33
CA PHE A 29 -3.41 -0.49 14.22
C PHE A 29 -2.30 -0.03 13.26
N LEU A 30 -2.66 0.45 12.07
CA LEU A 30 -1.68 0.90 11.07
C LEU A 30 -0.93 2.17 11.52
N GLN A 31 -1.60 3.07 12.25
CA GLN A 31 -0.95 4.20 12.91
C GLN A 31 0.09 3.74 13.93
N LEU A 32 -0.27 2.79 14.81
CA LEU A 32 0.66 2.21 15.78
C LEU A 32 1.89 1.60 15.10
N ILE A 33 1.70 0.80 14.05
CA ILE A 33 2.79 0.18 13.28
C ILE A 33 3.70 1.24 12.66
N THR A 34 3.12 2.31 12.13
CA THR A 34 3.86 3.43 11.55
C THR A 34 4.72 4.13 12.61
N GLU A 35 4.18 4.37 13.79
CA GLU A 35 4.91 4.99 14.91
C GLU A 35 6.07 4.10 15.39
N LEU A 36 5.84 2.80 15.53
CA LEU A 36 6.89 1.84 15.89
C LEU A 36 8.02 1.80 14.87
N ASN A 37 7.68 1.81 13.57
CA ASN A 37 8.68 1.85 12.51
C ASN A 37 9.47 3.16 12.52
N ARG A 38 8.82 4.31 12.71
CA ARG A 38 9.49 5.62 12.87
C ARG A 38 10.41 5.65 14.09
N GLY A 39 10.07 4.90 15.14
CA GLY A 39 10.89 4.70 16.32
C GLY A 39 12.10 3.79 16.11
N GLY A 40 12.33 3.27 14.90
CA GLY A 40 13.49 2.46 14.52
C GLY A 40 13.23 0.94 14.48
N MET A 41 11.99 0.49 14.76
CA MET A 41 11.64 -0.93 14.67
C MET A 41 11.51 -1.34 13.21
N THR A 42 12.14 -2.44 12.82
CA THR A 42 11.94 -3.05 11.50
C THR A 42 10.68 -3.90 11.51
N ILE A 43 9.75 -3.64 10.59
CA ILE A 43 8.48 -4.35 10.52
C ILE A 43 8.36 -5.09 9.19
N LEU A 44 8.14 -6.39 9.27
CA LEU A 44 7.79 -7.25 8.15
C LEU A 44 6.31 -7.63 8.27
N MET A 45 5.48 -7.20 7.34
CA MET A 45 4.06 -7.51 7.32
C MET A 45 3.72 -8.36 6.11
N VAL A 46 3.11 -9.51 6.33
CA VAL A 46 2.50 -10.33 5.27
C VAL A 46 1.03 -9.95 5.18
N SER A 47 0.57 -9.56 4.00
CA SER A 47 -0.83 -9.24 3.75
C SER A 47 -1.19 -9.40 2.27
N HIS A 48 -2.45 -9.72 2.01
CA HIS A 48 -3.04 -9.70 0.67
C HIS A 48 -3.81 -8.40 0.37
N ASN A 49 -3.84 -7.46 1.33
CA ASN A 49 -4.51 -6.17 1.16
C ASN A 49 -3.61 -5.17 0.44
N ALA A 50 -3.76 -5.10 -0.88
CA ALA A 50 -2.93 -4.23 -1.72
C ALA A 50 -3.06 -2.74 -1.41
N ASP A 51 -4.26 -2.25 -1.00
CA ASP A 51 -4.46 -0.86 -0.60
C ASP A 51 -3.67 -0.51 0.65
N CYS A 52 -3.65 -1.43 1.64
CA CYS A 52 -2.86 -1.28 2.85
C CYS A 52 -1.36 -1.27 2.53
N LEU A 53 -0.89 -2.25 1.76
CA LEU A 53 0.52 -2.34 1.36
C LEU A 53 0.96 -1.12 0.55
N GLY A 54 0.12 -0.64 -0.37
CA GLY A 54 0.41 0.56 -1.17
C GLY A 54 0.50 1.85 -0.36
N ALA A 55 -0.25 1.95 0.75
CA ALA A 55 -0.29 3.16 1.58
C ALA A 55 0.78 3.20 2.67
N TYR A 56 1.20 2.04 3.21
CA TYR A 56 2.01 1.99 4.43
C TYR A 56 3.38 1.32 4.24
N ALA A 57 3.56 0.44 3.24
CA ALA A 57 4.84 -0.21 3.02
C ALA A 57 5.84 0.73 2.33
N GLN A 58 7.11 0.66 2.74
CA GLN A 58 8.22 1.35 2.08
C GLN A 58 8.86 0.47 1.01
N ARG A 59 8.74 -0.85 1.16
CA ARG A 59 9.29 -1.86 0.25
C ARG A 59 8.34 -3.04 0.19
N LEU A 60 8.11 -3.56 -0.99
CA LEU A 60 7.30 -4.74 -1.24
C LEU A 60 8.15 -5.89 -1.76
N LEU A 61 7.93 -7.05 -1.19
CA LEU A 61 8.49 -8.32 -1.63
C LEU A 61 7.35 -9.18 -2.16
N VAL A 62 7.41 -9.58 -3.42
CA VAL A 62 6.41 -10.46 -4.02
C VAL A 62 6.95 -11.86 -4.11
N LEU A 63 6.24 -12.80 -3.47
CA LEU A 63 6.60 -14.21 -3.46
C LEU A 63 5.62 -15.01 -4.35
N GLU A 64 6.15 -15.89 -5.18
CA GLU A 64 5.40 -16.84 -5.99
C GLU A 64 6.07 -18.20 -5.87
N ASP A 65 5.31 -19.24 -5.51
CA ASP A 65 5.82 -20.61 -5.31
C ASP A 65 7.06 -20.70 -4.41
N GLY A 66 7.08 -19.90 -3.34
CA GLY A 66 8.19 -19.85 -2.37
C GLY A 66 9.44 -19.12 -2.86
N LYS A 67 9.38 -18.44 -4.02
CA LYS A 67 10.50 -17.67 -4.59
C LYS A 67 10.17 -16.19 -4.60
N LEU A 68 11.17 -15.37 -4.32
CA LEU A 68 11.08 -13.92 -4.49
C LEU A 68 11.12 -13.60 -5.99
N VAL A 69 10.01 -13.06 -6.52
CA VAL A 69 9.88 -12.75 -7.96
C VAL A 69 9.95 -11.25 -8.26
N ARG A 70 9.61 -10.41 -7.28
CA ARG A 70 9.82 -8.95 -7.35
C ARG A 70 10.16 -8.39 -5.99
N ASP A 71 10.94 -7.31 -6.01
CA ASP A 71 11.40 -6.53 -4.86
C ASP A 71 11.52 -5.07 -5.29
N GLY A 72 10.86 -4.15 -4.60
CA GLY A 72 10.87 -2.73 -4.95
C GLY A 72 9.93 -1.91 -4.10
N THR A 73 9.76 -0.64 -4.45
CA THR A 73 8.78 0.24 -3.82
C THR A 73 7.36 -0.11 -4.25
N PRO A 74 6.31 0.28 -3.50
CA PRO A 74 4.93 0.09 -3.92
C PRO A 74 4.65 0.67 -5.31
N GLU A 75 5.22 1.83 -5.63
CA GLU A 75 5.05 2.49 -6.92
C GLU A 75 5.61 1.64 -8.06
N GLU A 76 6.82 1.09 -7.89
CA GLU A 76 7.48 0.23 -8.86
C GLU A 76 6.74 -1.10 -9.07
N ILE A 77 6.35 -1.75 -7.96
CA ILE A 77 5.65 -3.04 -8.01
C ILE A 77 4.27 -2.90 -8.67
N TYR A 78 3.51 -1.88 -8.28
CA TYR A 78 2.18 -1.64 -8.83
C TYR A 78 2.18 -0.89 -10.18
N ALA A 79 3.33 -0.55 -10.76
CA ALA A 79 3.41 0.04 -12.10
C ALA A 79 2.88 -0.89 -13.18
N ASP A 80 3.08 -2.20 -13.02
CA ASP A 80 2.72 -3.23 -14.00
C ASP A 80 1.44 -3.97 -13.56
N LEU A 81 0.29 -3.33 -13.82
CA LEU A 81 -1.02 -3.88 -13.45
C LEU A 81 -1.34 -5.21 -14.14
N ASP A 82 -0.88 -5.39 -15.37
CA ASP A 82 -1.15 -6.60 -16.14
C ASP A 82 -0.36 -7.77 -15.58
N TRP A 83 0.88 -7.55 -15.19
CA TRP A 83 1.69 -8.55 -14.49
C TRP A 83 1.05 -8.98 -13.16
N MET A 84 0.53 -8.02 -12.39
CA MET A 84 -0.18 -8.28 -11.14
C MET A 84 -1.44 -9.11 -11.36
N ARG A 85 -2.28 -8.70 -12.33
CA ARG A 85 -3.52 -9.40 -12.66
C ARG A 85 -3.30 -10.82 -13.17
N ALA A 86 -2.30 -11.01 -14.03
CA ALA A 86 -1.95 -12.33 -14.58
C ALA A 86 -1.60 -13.34 -13.46
N ARG A 87 -1.08 -12.83 -12.31
CA ARG A 87 -0.72 -13.64 -11.14
C ARG A 87 -1.78 -13.65 -10.04
N ARG A 88 -2.95 -13.06 -10.29
CA ARG A 88 -4.04 -12.91 -9.32
C ARG A 88 -3.59 -12.20 -8.03
N LEU A 89 -2.60 -11.33 -8.13
CA LEU A 89 -2.17 -10.47 -7.05
C LEU A 89 -3.13 -9.30 -6.88
N GLY A 90 -3.35 -8.87 -5.65
CA GLY A 90 -4.15 -7.69 -5.37
C GLY A 90 -3.54 -6.44 -5.99
N VAL A 91 -4.40 -5.56 -6.49
CA VAL A 91 -4.01 -4.26 -7.04
C VAL A 91 -4.71 -3.18 -6.21
N PRO A 92 -4.01 -2.11 -5.78
CA PRO A 92 -4.66 -1.01 -5.08
C PRO A 92 -5.81 -0.43 -5.89
N GLN A 93 -6.97 -0.23 -5.23
CA GLN A 93 -8.14 0.35 -5.90
C GLN A 93 -7.88 1.78 -6.36
N SER A 94 -7.08 2.54 -5.59
CA SER A 94 -6.59 3.87 -5.98
C SER A 94 -5.89 3.86 -7.34
N ARG A 95 -5.09 2.84 -7.62
CA ARG A 95 -4.39 2.67 -8.88
C ARG A 95 -5.33 2.33 -10.04
N THR A 96 -6.28 1.44 -9.79
CA THR A 96 -7.31 1.11 -10.77
C THR A 96 -8.15 2.34 -11.12
N ALA A 97 -8.55 3.12 -10.11
CA ALA A 97 -9.28 4.37 -10.30
C ALA A 97 -8.45 5.41 -11.07
N ALA A 98 -7.15 5.56 -10.76
CA ALA A 98 -6.25 6.45 -11.49
C ALA A 98 -6.16 6.10 -12.98
N ALA A 99 -6.04 4.81 -13.30
CA ALA A 99 -6.01 4.34 -14.68
C ALA A 99 -7.30 4.65 -15.44
N LEU A 100 -8.47 4.46 -14.81
CA LEU A 100 -9.77 4.79 -15.41
C LEU A 100 -9.95 6.30 -15.61
N LEU A 101 -9.55 7.12 -14.64
CA LEU A 101 -9.61 8.58 -14.76
C LEU A 101 -8.72 9.09 -15.88
N LYS A 102 -7.53 8.52 -16.04
CA LYS A 102 -6.64 8.84 -17.16
C LYS A 102 -7.23 8.47 -18.49
N GLN A 103 -7.86 7.29 -18.62
CA GLN A 103 -8.59 6.90 -19.82
C GLN A 103 -9.75 7.85 -20.13
N GLY A 104 -10.38 8.42 -19.10
CA GLY A 104 -11.41 9.47 -19.21
C GLY A 104 -10.87 10.87 -19.54
N GLY A 105 -9.57 11.02 -19.77
CA GLY A 105 -8.94 12.28 -20.20
C GLY A 105 -8.43 13.18 -19.06
N LEU A 106 -8.44 12.72 -17.80
CA LEU A 106 -7.79 13.46 -16.72
C LEU A 106 -6.29 13.20 -16.73
N ASP A 107 -5.51 14.27 -16.52
CA ASP A 107 -4.05 14.15 -16.37
C ASP A 107 -3.71 13.66 -14.95
N ILE A 108 -3.70 12.34 -14.79
CA ILE A 108 -3.43 11.63 -13.53
C ILE A 108 -2.11 10.87 -13.65
N PRO A 109 -1.17 11.04 -12.69
CA PRO A 109 0.06 10.25 -12.63
C PRO A 109 -0.22 8.74 -12.56
N GLN A 110 0.70 7.94 -13.10
CA GLN A 110 0.54 6.47 -13.09
C GLN A 110 1.11 5.78 -11.84
N ASP A 111 1.89 6.48 -11.06
CA ASP A 111 2.60 5.99 -9.86
C ASP A 111 1.78 6.10 -8.56
N ILE A 112 0.46 6.29 -8.68
CA ILE A 112 -0.44 6.41 -7.53
C ILE A 112 -0.58 5.07 -6.81
N ALA A 113 -0.15 5.00 -5.55
CA ALA A 113 -0.25 3.81 -4.72
C ALA A 113 -1.25 3.92 -3.56
N SER A 114 -1.77 5.13 -3.27
CA SER A 114 -2.70 5.38 -2.16
C SER A 114 -3.88 6.27 -2.55
N TYR A 115 -4.95 6.24 -1.74
CA TYR A 115 -6.11 7.12 -1.94
C TYR A 115 -5.78 8.59 -1.76
N ASP A 116 -4.92 8.95 -0.81
CA ASP A 116 -4.50 10.34 -0.58
C ASP A 116 -3.76 10.90 -1.78
N ALA A 117 -2.87 10.10 -2.37
CA ALA A 117 -2.18 10.46 -3.60
C ALA A 117 -3.15 10.65 -4.78
N LEU A 118 -4.16 9.76 -4.90
CA LEU A 118 -5.20 9.88 -5.91
C LEU A 118 -6.03 11.16 -5.74
N LEU A 119 -6.49 11.42 -4.53
CA LEU A 119 -7.27 12.62 -4.20
C LEU A 119 -6.49 13.89 -4.54
N ALA A 120 -5.25 13.97 -4.12
CA ALA A 120 -4.37 15.10 -4.42
C ALA A 120 -4.15 15.30 -5.92
N ALA A 121 -4.02 14.22 -6.70
CA ALA A 121 -3.87 14.28 -8.15
C ALA A 121 -5.16 14.76 -8.85
N VAL A 122 -6.33 14.27 -8.43
CA VAL A 122 -7.63 14.69 -8.97
C VAL A 122 -7.90 16.15 -8.68
N LEU A 123 -7.62 16.61 -7.48
CA LEU A 123 -7.79 18.02 -7.11
C LEU A 123 -6.89 18.94 -7.94
N ARG A 124 -5.64 18.54 -8.18
CA ARG A 124 -4.71 19.27 -9.07
C ARG A 124 -5.20 19.29 -10.51
N ALA A 125 -5.61 18.17 -11.06
CA ALA A 125 -6.13 18.06 -12.43
C ALA A 125 -7.39 18.91 -12.64
N LYS A 126 -8.28 19.03 -11.65
CA LYS A 126 -9.48 19.88 -11.69
C LYS A 126 -9.17 21.37 -11.42
N GLY A 127 -8.17 21.67 -10.60
CA GLY A 127 -7.77 23.07 -10.28
C GLY A 127 -6.96 23.75 -11.38
N GLY A 128 -6.33 23.01 -12.28
CA GLY A 128 -5.62 23.53 -13.44
C GLY A 128 -6.51 23.95 -14.64
N GLY A 129 -7.82 23.74 -14.53
CA GLY A 129 -8.82 24.06 -15.56
C GLY A 129 -9.73 25.22 -15.16
N ARG A 130 -9.17 26.37 -14.81
CA ARG A 130 -9.94 27.64 -14.84
C ARG A 130 -9.35 28.54 -15.91
N PRO A 131 -10.22 28.98 -16.86
CA PRO A 131 -9.88 29.98 -17.86
C PRO A 131 -9.56 31.34 -17.20
#